data_d64e2813d3daca76aa28f9ebbf76181c
#
_entry.id   d64e2813d3daca76aa28f9ebbf76181c
#
_cell.length_a   1.000
_cell.length_b   1.000
_cell.length_c   1.000
_cell.angle_alpha   90.00
_cell.angle_beta   90.00
_cell.angle_gamma   90.00
#
_symmetry.space_group_name_H-M   'P 1'
#
loop_
_entity.id
_entity.type
_entity.pdbx_description
1 polymer ?
#
loop_
_entity_poly.entity_id
_entity_poly.type
_entity_poly.pdbx_seq_one_letter_code
_entity_poly.pdbx_strand_id
1 'polypeptide(L)'
;MIGLLLALGILMSSAPGTDRSALANPEALARAAAVLNDPARTRPFNILILGDSHSAADHISGALRTSLQARYGAGGRGVLPAALPFAGFTVRQATLTYSGLTSRKGITEGPPAGLSGFTAASRPGARLELASEIESTFDQLIVCFLAEPGAGTLLLTAGTETRTVSARAYSAGPRCEILQTAGPVSLASVEVLDAGVRLYSWSTVRTTGGGVTVSNLGVIGATVDTLLTRDREVLRAELAAYRPDLIIVAFGTNEGFERDLDMVAYADRYARALTLLQDLAPGAALLAAGPPDAATVRPDLYNDDKDEEFDICRPLNADEIANYNAMLARKDPILRRWYAPPALGPVREAQRRIAAARGVAFWDWEARMGGPCSIDGFWREDPRAARGDHVHFTRVGGDRIGGWLARDLQSAFDGTAVVPPGAD
;
A
#
# COMPACT_ATOMS: atom_id res chain seq x y z
N MET A 1 13.98 62.01 -23.70
CA MET A 1 13.55 60.74 -24.29
C MET A 1 13.65 59.67 -23.17
N ILE A 2 12.51 59.39 -22.59
CA ILE A 2 12.42 58.47 -21.45
C ILE A 2 11.84 57.16 -22.03
N GLY A 3 12.65 56.11 -22.05
CA GLY A 3 12.25 54.80 -22.55
C GLY A 3 11.46 54.04 -21.49
N LEU A 4 10.23 53.68 -21.81
CA LEU A 4 9.30 52.90 -21.01
C LEU A 4 9.60 51.42 -21.26
N LEU A 5 10.19 50.69 -20.28
CA LEU A 5 10.33 49.26 -20.30
C LEU A 5 9.03 48.62 -19.83
N LEU A 6 8.28 48.00 -20.77
CA LEU A 6 7.15 47.11 -20.46
C LEU A 6 7.72 45.77 -19.98
N ALA A 7 7.53 45.46 -18.69
CA ALA A 7 7.73 44.13 -18.17
C ALA A 7 6.50 43.26 -18.53
N LEU A 8 6.70 42.31 -19.43
CA LEU A 8 5.70 41.26 -19.73
C LEU A 8 5.69 40.25 -18.58
N GLY A 9 4.75 40.38 -17.68
CA GLY A 9 4.47 39.36 -16.67
C GLY A 9 3.89 38.12 -17.32
N ILE A 10 4.64 37.03 -17.35
CA ILE A 10 4.15 35.71 -17.69
C ILE A 10 3.27 35.25 -16.53
N LEU A 11 1.96 35.35 -16.68
CA LEU A 11 1.00 34.67 -15.83
C LEU A 11 1.15 33.17 -16.08
N MET A 12 1.87 32.49 -15.19
CA MET A 12 1.79 31.03 -15.10
C MET A 12 0.37 30.68 -14.63
N SER A 13 -0.44 30.21 -15.57
CA SER A 13 -1.72 29.59 -15.29
C SER A 13 -1.45 28.33 -14.46
N SER A 14 -1.72 28.42 -13.15
CA SER A 14 -1.77 27.22 -12.30
C SER A 14 -2.89 26.32 -12.82
N ALA A 15 -2.56 25.08 -13.16
CA ALA A 15 -3.54 24.07 -13.55
C ALA A 15 -4.62 23.97 -12.46
N PRO A 16 -5.92 24.04 -12.81
CA PRO A 16 -6.99 23.91 -11.83
C PRO A 16 -7.10 22.43 -11.41
N GLY A 17 -6.97 22.14 -10.13
CA GLY A 17 -7.37 20.83 -9.61
C GLY A 17 -6.55 20.22 -8.46
N THR A 18 -5.41 20.77 -8.08
CA THR A 18 -4.49 20.08 -7.15
C THR A 18 -4.75 20.32 -5.66
N ASP A 19 -5.69 21.15 -5.28
CA ASP A 19 -5.88 21.58 -3.86
C ASP A 19 -7.13 20.98 -3.18
N ARG A 20 -7.96 20.21 -3.90
CA ARG A 20 -9.15 19.58 -3.32
C ARG A 20 -8.82 18.18 -2.80
N SER A 21 -9.27 17.86 -1.58
CA SER A 21 -9.20 16.50 -1.05
C SER A 21 -10.01 15.53 -1.93
N ALA A 22 -9.41 14.38 -2.22
CA ALA A 22 -10.08 13.28 -2.92
C ALA A 22 -10.70 12.26 -1.93
N LEU A 23 -10.84 12.63 -0.65
CA LEU A 23 -11.36 11.77 0.40
C LEU A 23 -12.89 11.92 0.51
N ALA A 24 -13.60 10.82 0.32
CA ALA A 24 -15.03 10.70 0.59
C ALA A 24 -15.26 9.96 1.91
N ASN A 25 -16.36 10.25 2.59
CA ASN A 25 -16.75 9.72 3.91
C ASN A 25 -15.65 9.92 4.98
N PRO A 26 -15.07 11.13 5.14
CA PRO A 26 -13.98 11.37 6.09
C PRO A 26 -14.38 11.10 7.54
N GLU A 27 -15.66 11.18 7.88
CA GLU A 27 -16.22 10.85 9.20
C GLU A 27 -15.94 9.40 9.61
N ALA A 28 -15.77 8.50 8.68
CA ALA A 28 -15.35 7.11 8.94
C ALA A 28 -13.96 7.02 9.58
N LEU A 29 -13.15 8.08 9.48
CA LEU A 29 -11.83 8.19 10.12
C LEU A 29 -11.87 8.85 11.49
N ALA A 30 -13.03 9.28 11.99
CA ALA A 30 -13.15 10.03 13.26
C ALA A 30 -12.53 9.27 14.44
N ARG A 31 -12.71 7.94 14.50
CA ARG A 31 -12.09 7.11 15.54
C ARG A 31 -10.57 7.12 15.44
N ALA A 32 -10.02 6.97 14.23
CA ALA A 32 -8.58 7.03 13.99
C ALA A 32 -8.02 8.42 14.35
N ALA A 33 -8.71 9.48 13.96
CA ALA A 33 -8.36 10.86 14.34
C ALA A 33 -8.34 11.04 15.86
N ALA A 34 -9.34 10.53 16.58
CA ALA A 34 -9.40 10.60 18.04
C ALA A 34 -8.22 9.87 18.70
N VAL A 35 -7.84 8.69 18.21
CA VAL A 35 -6.67 7.96 18.70
C VAL A 35 -5.37 8.71 18.39
N LEU A 36 -5.22 9.23 17.17
CA LEU A 36 -4.00 9.94 16.76
C LEU A 36 -3.78 11.21 17.58
N ASN A 37 -4.84 11.96 17.86
CA ASN A 37 -4.83 13.25 18.55
C ASN A 37 -4.95 13.14 20.09
N ASP A 38 -5.05 11.93 20.64
CA ASP A 38 -5.08 11.73 22.09
C ASP A 38 -3.71 12.11 22.70
N PRO A 39 -3.63 13.17 23.53
CA PRO A 39 -2.40 13.60 24.18
C PRO A 39 -1.85 12.57 25.18
N ALA A 40 -2.69 11.64 25.66
CA ALA A 40 -2.30 10.57 26.56
C ALA A 40 -1.78 9.33 25.81
N ARG A 41 -1.77 9.35 24.48
CA ARG A 41 -1.28 8.24 23.66
C ARG A 41 0.23 8.04 23.84
N THR A 42 0.61 6.92 24.38
CA THR A 42 2.01 6.53 24.56
C THR A 42 2.55 5.67 23.42
N ARG A 43 1.70 4.83 22.80
CA ARG A 43 2.06 3.97 21.68
C ARG A 43 1.97 4.70 20.34
N PRO A 44 2.67 4.25 19.30
CA PRO A 44 2.51 4.86 17.97
C PRO A 44 1.12 4.56 17.38
N PHE A 45 0.70 5.43 16.47
CA PHE A 45 -0.44 5.24 15.59
C PHE A 45 0.00 4.37 14.40
N ASN A 46 -0.57 3.19 14.27
CA ASN A 46 -0.11 2.18 13.33
C ASN A 46 -1.00 2.15 12.07
N ILE A 47 -0.40 2.42 10.90
CA ILE A 47 -1.04 2.35 9.59
C ILE A 47 -0.50 1.13 8.85
N LEU A 48 -1.41 0.25 8.38
CA LEU A 48 -1.09 -0.84 7.47
C LEU A 48 -1.67 -0.53 6.08
N ILE A 49 -0.87 -0.70 5.03
CA ILE A 49 -1.32 -0.62 3.63
C ILE A 49 -1.30 -2.03 3.06
N LEU A 50 -2.48 -2.55 2.75
CA LEU A 50 -2.69 -3.84 2.06
C LEU A 50 -3.08 -3.54 0.62
N GLY A 51 -2.33 -4.06 -0.35
CA GLY A 51 -2.59 -3.70 -1.75
C GLY A 51 -1.82 -4.52 -2.77
N ASP A 52 -1.81 -4.02 -3.97
CA ASP A 52 -1.18 -4.62 -5.14
C ASP A 52 0.27 -4.12 -5.39
N SER A 53 0.70 -4.10 -6.65
CA SER A 53 2.06 -3.65 -7.05
C SER A 53 2.34 -2.18 -6.73
N HIS A 54 1.33 -1.31 -6.66
CA HIS A 54 1.51 0.10 -6.29
C HIS A 54 1.94 0.25 -4.83
N SER A 55 1.49 -0.67 -3.98
CA SER A 55 1.86 -0.72 -2.56
C SER A 55 3.07 -1.62 -2.28
N ALA A 56 3.58 -2.38 -3.27
CA ALA A 56 4.67 -3.32 -3.04
C ALA A 56 6.03 -2.64 -2.83
N ALA A 57 6.29 -1.54 -3.55
CA ALA A 57 7.49 -0.73 -3.35
C ALA A 57 7.23 0.40 -2.34
N ASP A 58 8.26 0.76 -1.55
CA ASP A 58 8.13 1.79 -0.49
C ASP A 58 8.25 3.23 -1.04
N HIS A 59 7.71 3.48 -2.26
CA HIS A 59 7.69 4.84 -2.83
C HIS A 59 6.53 5.64 -2.23
N ILE A 60 5.30 5.17 -2.41
CA ILE A 60 4.09 5.84 -1.91
C ILE A 60 4.04 5.78 -0.38
N SER A 61 4.18 4.58 0.19
CA SER A 61 4.15 4.37 1.64
C SER A 61 5.28 5.07 2.38
N GLY A 62 6.47 5.12 1.79
CA GLY A 62 7.62 5.82 2.35
C GLY A 62 7.40 7.35 2.38
N ALA A 63 6.85 7.93 1.32
CA ALA A 63 6.50 9.36 1.28
C ALA A 63 5.38 9.68 2.27
N LEU A 64 4.34 8.85 2.34
CA LEU A 64 3.27 8.95 3.33
C LEU A 64 3.84 8.91 4.75
N ARG A 65 4.69 7.93 5.05
CA ARG A 65 5.33 7.76 6.36
C ARG A 65 6.16 8.99 6.72
N THR A 66 7.03 9.44 5.83
CA THR A 66 7.88 10.63 6.06
C THR A 66 7.00 11.85 6.37
N SER A 67 5.94 12.10 5.61
CA SER A 67 5.05 13.25 5.80
C SER A 67 4.28 13.18 7.13
N LEU A 68 3.75 12.00 7.48
CA LEU A 68 3.01 11.82 8.74
C LEU A 68 3.95 11.86 9.95
N GLN A 69 5.15 11.28 9.85
CA GLN A 69 6.14 11.33 10.93
C GLN A 69 6.69 12.72 11.16
N ALA A 70 6.85 13.53 10.12
CA ALA A 70 7.24 14.94 10.27
C ALA A 70 6.23 15.75 11.09
N ARG A 71 4.93 15.39 11.02
CA ARG A 71 3.85 16.09 11.74
C ARG A 71 3.58 15.49 13.13
N TYR A 72 3.51 14.17 13.23
CA TYR A 72 3.02 13.47 14.41
C TYR A 72 4.11 12.71 15.18
N GLY A 73 5.35 12.79 14.74
CA GLY A 73 6.48 12.09 15.33
C GLY A 73 6.73 10.69 14.73
N ALA A 74 7.95 10.20 14.94
CA ALA A 74 8.39 8.91 14.44
C ALA A 74 7.93 7.77 15.35
N GLY A 75 7.26 6.76 14.80
CA GLY A 75 6.78 5.57 15.49
C GLY A 75 7.58 4.28 15.18
N GLY A 76 8.72 4.41 14.47
CA GLY A 76 9.50 3.27 13.96
C GLY A 76 9.17 2.94 12.51
N ARG A 77 9.76 1.84 11.99
CA ARG A 77 9.58 1.46 10.57
C ARG A 77 8.23 0.78 10.30
N GLY A 78 7.70 0.06 11.28
CA GLY A 78 6.50 -0.75 11.13
C GLY A 78 6.77 -2.15 10.58
N VAL A 79 5.73 -2.79 10.06
CA VAL A 79 5.73 -4.20 9.63
C VAL A 79 6.45 -4.39 8.31
N LEU A 80 7.20 -5.48 8.23
CA LEU A 80 8.01 -5.90 7.10
C LEU A 80 7.78 -7.39 6.79
N PRO A 81 7.91 -7.83 5.53
CA PRO A 81 7.92 -9.25 5.21
C PRO A 81 9.16 -9.93 5.80
N ALA A 82 9.03 -11.21 6.16
CA ALA A 82 10.11 -11.97 6.80
C ALA A 82 11.15 -12.55 5.81
N ALA A 83 10.99 -12.32 4.52
CA ALA A 83 12.00 -12.61 3.49
C ALA A 83 11.87 -11.59 2.35
N LEU A 84 12.88 -11.56 1.46
CA LEU A 84 12.85 -10.70 0.29
C LEU A 84 11.62 -11.05 -0.59
N PRO A 85 10.63 -10.17 -0.72
CA PRO A 85 9.39 -10.51 -1.43
C PRO A 85 9.55 -10.57 -2.95
N PHE A 86 10.48 -9.79 -3.51
CA PHE A 86 10.83 -9.77 -4.94
C PHE A 86 12.20 -9.10 -5.15
N ALA A 87 12.84 -9.40 -6.29
CA ALA A 87 14.11 -8.78 -6.65
C ALA A 87 13.97 -7.25 -6.77
N GLY A 88 14.88 -6.50 -6.15
CA GLY A 88 14.84 -5.04 -6.12
C GLY A 88 13.91 -4.45 -5.05
N PHE A 89 13.37 -5.25 -4.14
CA PHE A 89 12.65 -4.74 -2.99
C PHE A 89 13.56 -3.85 -2.14
N THR A 90 13.13 -2.63 -1.90
CA THR A 90 13.81 -1.66 -1.07
C THR A 90 12.83 -0.98 -0.14
N VAL A 91 13.30 -0.54 1.00
CA VAL A 91 12.52 0.24 1.97
C VAL A 91 13.24 1.55 2.25
N ARG A 92 12.49 2.56 2.67
CA ARG A 92 13.05 3.82 3.17
C ARG A 92 13.21 3.75 4.68
N GLN A 93 14.13 4.52 5.21
CA GLN A 93 14.40 4.72 6.63
C GLN A 93 15.01 3.47 7.32
N ALA A 94 15.37 2.44 6.56
CA ALA A 94 16.09 1.28 7.05
C ALA A 94 16.83 0.56 5.92
N THR A 95 17.89 -0.14 6.27
CA THR A 95 18.54 -1.14 5.42
C THR A 95 18.17 -2.53 5.92
N LEU A 96 17.79 -3.41 5.00
CA LEU A 96 17.41 -4.79 5.29
C LEU A 96 18.37 -5.77 4.66
N THR A 97 18.72 -6.82 5.41
CA THR A 97 19.49 -7.97 4.92
C THR A 97 18.74 -9.26 5.23
N TYR A 98 18.66 -10.14 4.23
CA TYR A 98 18.03 -11.46 4.34
C TYR A 98 19.02 -12.52 3.87
N SER A 99 19.27 -13.54 4.70
CA SER A 99 20.15 -14.66 4.37
C SER A 99 19.54 -15.99 4.82
N GLY A 100 19.73 -17.04 4.02
CA GLY A 100 19.23 -18.39 4.35
C GLY A 100 17.70 -18.53 4.41
N LEU A 101 16.96 -17.59 3.82
CA LEU A 101 15.51 -17.52 3.77
C LEU A 101 15.02 -17.71 2.36
N THR A 102 13.93 -18.47 2.19
CA THR A 102 13.23 -18.62 0.90
C THR A 102 11.86 -18.01 1.03
N SER A 103 11.58 -16.98 0.23
CA SER A 103 10.27 -16.35 0.16
C SER A 103 9.29 -17.24 -0.62
N ARG A 104 8.09 -17.40 -0.06
CA ARG A 104 6.95 -18.07 -0.71
C ARG A 104 5.80 -17.08 -0.80
N LYS A 105 5.28 -16.88 -2.00
CA LYS A 105 4.21 -15.94 -2.29
C LYS A 105 2.87 -16.63 -2.15
N GLY A 106 2.02 -16.18 -1.22
CA GLY A 106 0.75 -16.83 -0.90
C GLY A 106 -0.22 -16.96 -2.07
N ILE A 107 -0.23 -15.99 -3.00
CA ILE A 107 -1.13 -16.02 -4.17
C ILE A 107 -0.75 -17.08 -5.21
N THR A 108 0.49 -17.56 -5.23
CA THR A 108 0.95 -18.59 -6.17
C THR A 108 1.18 -19.95 -5.53
N GLU A 109 1.51 -19.96 -4.23
CA GLU A 109 1.92 -21.16 -3.52
C GLU A 109 0.93 -21.60 -2.44
N GLY A 110 -0.16 -20.83 -2.28
CA GLY A 110 -1.23 -21.12 -1.32
C GLY A 110 -0.87 -20.78 0.15
N PRO A 111 -1.80 -21.05 1.07
CA PRO A 111 -1.62 -20.79 2.49
C PRO A 111 -0.54 -21.72 3.12
N PRO A 112 -0.05 -21.38 4.34
CA PRO A 112 -0.48 -20.21 5.10
C PRO A 112 0.29 -18.95 4.71
N ALA A 113 -0.42 -17.84 4.49
CA ALA A 113 0.18 -16.52 4.34
C ALA A 113 -0.56 -15.51 5.24
N GLY A 114 0.20 -14.61 5.85
CA GLY A 114 -0.32 -13.56 6.72
C GLY A 114 -0.48 -12.22 6.02
N LEU A 115 -0.43 -11.14 6.80
CA LEU A 115 -0.62 -9.75 6.34
C LEU A 115 0.32 -9.34 5.20
N SER A 116 1.57 -9.82 5.22
CA SER A 116 2.54 -9.51 4.16
C SER A 116 2.21 -10.17 2.82
N GLY A 117 1.33 -11.18 2.79
CA GLY A 117 1.08 -12.01 1.60
C GLY A 117 2.22 -12.98 1.28
N PHE A 118 3.26 -13.02 2.11
CA PHE A 118 4.43 -13.89 1.97
C PHE A 118 4.63 -14.74 3.22
N THR A 119 5.35 -15.83 3.05
CA THR A 119 5.87 -16.66 4.13
C THR A 119 7.34 -16.94 3.84
N ALA A 120 8.18 -16.88 4.85
CA ALA A 120 9.59 -17.21 4.73
C ALA A 120 9.84 -18.60 5.30
N ALA A 121 10.33 -19.52 4.46
CA ALA A 121 10.92 -20.77 4.93
C ALA A 121 12.39 -20.51 5.26
N SER A 122 12.83 -20.94 6.44
CA SER A 122 14.21 -20.75 6.90
C SER A 122 14.94 -22.07 7.03
N ARG A 123 16.26 -21.99 7.07
CA ARG A 123 17.18 -23.08 7.47
C ARG A 123 18.00 -22.66 8.69
N PRO A 124 18.66 -23.57 9.41
CA PRO A 124 19.59 -23.18 10.45
C PRO A 124 20.63 -22.16 9.96
N GLY A 125 20.90 -21.14 10.75
CA GLY A 125 21.77 -20.01 10.40
C GLY A 125 21.10 -18.96 9.48
N ALA A 126 19.81 -19.10 9.14
CA ALA A 126 19.07 -18.07 8.43
C ALA A 126 18.91 -16.81 9.29
N ARG A 127 18.99 -15.63 8.66
CA ARG A 127 19.01 -14.37 9.38
C ARG A 127 18.26 -13.26 8.63
N LEU A 128 17.47 -12.49 9.41
CA LEU A 128 16.94 -11.20 9.02
C LEU A 128 17.68 -10.14 9.82
N GLU A 129 18.06 -9.05 9.18
CA GLU A 129 18.70 -7.93 9.86
C GLU A 129 18.09 -6.63 9.40
N LEU A 130 17.99 -5.67 10.31
CA LEU A 130 17.54 -4.32 10.06
C LEU A 130 18.50 -3.34 10.73
N ALA A 131 18.96 -2.37 9.93
CA ALA A 131 19.60 -1.17 10.42
C ALA A 131 18.71 0.03 10.13
N SER A 132 18.11 0.61 11.15
CA SER A 132 17.27 1.82 11.05
C SER A 132 18.11 3.06 10.84
N GLU A 133 17.61 3.98 10.02
CA GLU A 133 18.04 5.37 10.06
C GLU A 133 17.61 6.04 11.38
N ILE A 134 18.20 7.19 11.70
CA ILE A 134 17.98 7.83 12.99
C ILE A 134 16.50 8.19 13.25
N GLU A 135 15.78 8.52 12.21
CA GLU A 135 14.35 8.87 12.24
C GLU A 135 13.44 7.67 12.51
N SER A 136 13.95 6.44 12.33
CA SER A 136 13.19 5.19 12.46
C SER A 136 13.70 4.27 13.57
N THR A 137 14.44 4.83 14.54
CA THR A 137 14.82 4.06 15.75
C THR A 137 13.59 3.52 16.47
N PHE A 138 13.75 2.38 17.13
CA PHE A 138 12.67 1.62 17.74
C PHE A 138 13.08 1.10 19.11
N ASP A 139 12.12 0.75 19.94
CA ASP A 139 12.34 0.14 21.25
C ASP A 139 11.62 -1.22 21.38
N GLN A 140 10.92 -1.65 20.33
CA GLN A 140 10.21 -2.93 20.32
C GLN A 140 10.41 -3.64 18.97
N LEU A 141 10.84 -4.90 19.02
CA LEU A 141 10.88 -5.84 17.92
C LEU A 141 9.76 -6.87 18.08
N ILE A 142 8.93 -7.05 17.05
CA ILE A 142 7.87 -8.04 17.00
C ILE A 142 8.19 -9.03 15.88
N VAL A 143 8.08 -10.33 16.13
CA VAL A 143 8.32 -11.38 15.13
C VAL A 143 7.17 -12.37 15.15
N CYS A 144 6.51 -12.56 14.00
CA CYS A 144 5.41 -13.51 13.84
C CYS A 144 5.85 -14.73 13.01
N PHE A 145 5.56 -15.91 13.51
CA PHE A 145 6.00 -17.18 12.95
C PHE A 145 5.00 -18.31 13.20
N LEU A 146 5.19 -19.43 12.51
CA LEU A 146 4.47 -20.66 12.79
C LEU A 146 5.18 -21.42 13.91
N ALA A 147 4.47 -21.61 15.02
CA ALA A 147 4.87 -22.57 16.04
C ALA A 147 4.31 -23.95 15.65
N GLU A 148 5.16 -24.96 15.55
CA GLU A 148 4.75 -26.31 15.14
C GLU A 148 5.69 -27.40 15.69
N PRO A 149 5.27 -28.70 15.67
CA PRO A 149 6.18 -29.79 16.01
C PRO A 149 7.41 -29.82 15.10
N GLY A 150 8.58 -29.96 15.69
CA GLY A 150 9.84 -30.00 14.94
C GLY A 150 10.41 -28.65 14.52
N ALA A 151 9.69 -27.54 14.72
CA ALA A 151 10.24 -26.21 14.46
C ALA A 151 11.41 -25.89 15.37
N GLY A 152 12.29 -25.00 14.92
CA GLY A 152 13.53 -24.63 15.59
C GLY A 152 13.37 -23.55 16.65
N THR A 153 14.48 -22.93 16.94
CA THR A 153 14.65 -21.88 17.93
C THR A 153 15.09 -20.59 17.22
N LEU A 154 14.52 -19.46 17.61
CA LEU A 154 14.88 -18.13 17.15
C LEU A 154 15.70 -17.41 18.22
N LEU A 155 16.73 -16.69 17.80
CA LEU A 155 17.39 -15.66 18.59
C LEU A 155 16.93 -14.29 18.07
N LEU A 156 16.22 -13.57 18.89
CA LEU A 156 15.81 -12.19 18.64
C LEU A 156 16.85 -11.26 19.25
N THR A 157 17.27 -10.23 18.52
CA THR A 157 18.21 -9.21 18.99
C THR A 157 17.68 -7.83 18.66
N ALA A 158 17.73 -6.90 19.61
CA ALA A 158 17.41 -5.48 19.41
C ALA A 158 18.43 -4.64 20.21
N GLY A 159 19.33 -3.94 19.51
CA GLY A 159 20.48 -3.31 20.15
C GLY A 159 21.35 -4.33 20.87
N THR A 160 21.46 -4.21 22.20
CA THR A 160 22.19 -5.15 23.07
C THR A 160 21.29 -6.20 23.72
N GLU A 161 19.98 -6.03 23.65
CA GLU A 161 19.00 -6.96 24.21
C GLU A 161 18.84 -8.18 23.33
N THR A 162 18.79 -9.36 23.95
CA THR A 162 18.59 -10.63 23.25
C THR A 162 17.53 -11.48 23.94
N ARG A 163 16.81 -12.29 23.13
CA ARG A 163 15.84 -13.25 23.63
C ARG A 163 15.82 -14.50 22.76
N THR A 164 16.00 -15.65 23.37
CA THR A 164 15.82 -16.95 22.71
C THR A 164 14.36 -17.39 22.81
N VAL A 165 13.78 -17.78 21.67
CA VAL A 165 12.38 -18.17 21.55
C VAL A 165 12.28 -19.52 20.84
N SER A 166 11.71 -20.53 21.49
CA SER A 166 11.41 -21.80 20.84
C SER A 166 10.14 -21.67 19.99
N ALA A 167 10.23 -22.03 18.71
CA ALA A 167 9.06 -22.16 17.83
C ALA A 167 8.43 -23.56 17.91
N ARG A 168 8.93 -24.46 18.74
CA ARG A 168 8.33 -25.78 18.96
C ARG A 168 7.01 -25.65 19.69
N ALA A 169 6.00 -26.36 19.20
CA ALA A 169 4.69 -26.47 19.82
C ALA A 169 4.11 -27.87 19.60
N TYR A 170 3.17 -28.27 20.44
CA TYR A 170 2.50 -29.56 20.32
C TYR A 170 1.59 -29.59 19.08
N SER A 171 0.93 -28.47 18.76
CA SER A 171 0.10 -28.27 17.57
C SER A 171 0.56 -27.06 16.79
N ALA A 172 0.36 -27.09 15.47
CA ALA A 172 0.71 -25.97 14.61
C ALA A 172 -0.25 -24.79 14.84
N GLY A 173 0.31 -23.58 14.94
CA GLY A 173 -0.45 -22.35 15.07
C GLY A 173 0.46 -21.10 14.98
N PRO A 174 -0.09 -19.96 14.55
CA PRO A 174 0.65 -18.70 14.49
C PRO A 174 0.97 -18.18 15.90
N ARG A 175 2.16 -17.65 16.06
CA ARG A 175 2.63 -16.99 17.28
C ARG A 175 3.43 -15.75 16.95
N CYS A 176 3.24 -14.68 17.72
CA CYS A 176 4.04 -13.47 17.66
C CYS A 176 4.76 -13.27 18.99
N GLU A 177 6.04 -12.97 18.93
CA GLU A 177 6.88 -12.69 20.10
C GLU A 177 7.38 -11.25 20.05
N ILE A 178 7.52 -10.66 21.23
CA ILE A 178 7.90 -9.26 21.40
C ILE A 178 9.19 -9.20 22.22
N LEU A 179 10.21 -8.52 21.70
CA LEU A 179 11.40 -8.12 22.45
C LEU A 179 11.34 -6.60 22.66
N GLN A 180 11.29 -6.19 23.92
CA GLN A 180 11.30 -4.79 24.34
C GLN A 180 12.71 -4.42 24.80
N THR A 181 13.19 -3.24 24.40
CA THR A 181 14.45 -2.64 24.87
C THR A 181 14.19 -1.54 25.89
N ALA A 182 15.20 -1.20 26.68
CA ALA A 182 15.10 -0.14 27.68
C ALA A 182 14.97 1.27 27.07
N GLY A 183 15.41 1.44 25.82
CA GLY A 183 15.34 2.69 25.07
C GLY A 183 15.48 2.45 23.57
N PRO A 184 15.38 3.51 22.76
CA PRO A 184 15.46 3.40 21.30
C PRO A 184 16.80 2.84 20.82
N VAL A 185 16.75 1.88 19.91
CA VAL A 185 17.90 1.26 19.24
C VAL A 185 17.74 1.35 17.72
N SER A 186 18.83 1.13 16.99
CA SER A 186 18.84 1.20 15.52
C SER A 186 19.01 -0.16 14.84
N LEU A 187 19.40 -1.21 15.58
CA LEU A 187 19.71 -2.52 15.01
C LEU A 187 18.75 -3.57 15.55
N ALA A 188 18.21 -4.40 14.67
CA ALA A 188 17.46 -5.61 14.99
C ALA A 188 17.93 -6.79 14.16
N SER A 189 17.89 -7.98 14.72
CA SER A 189 18.03 -9.21 13.95
C SER A 189 17.18 -10.34 14.51
N VAL A 190 16.86 -11.29 13.62
CA VAL A 190 16.22 -12.57 13.93
C VAL A 190 17.09 -13.64 13.31
N GLU A 191 17.62 -14.54 14.12
CA GLU A 191 18.46 -15.66 13.68
C GLU A 191 17.78 -16.98 14.00
N VAL A 192 17.86 -17.94 13.07
CA VAL A 192 17.34 -19.30 13.24
C VAL A 192 18.50 -20.20 13.68
N LEU A 193 18.44 -20.73 14.92
CA LEU A 193 19.59 -21.38 15.55
C LEU A 193 19.78 -22.85 15.12
N ASP A 194 18.72 -23.65 15.17
CA ASP A 194 18.83 -25.13 15.09
C ASP A 194 18.02 -25.70 13.92
N ALA A 195 16.70 -25.81 14.01
CA ALA A 195 15.85 -26.31 12.94
C ALA A 195 15.14 -25.16 12.21
N GLY A 196 14.64 -25.42 11.00
CA GLY A 196 13.93 -24.40 10.24
C GLY A 196 12.68 -23.91 10.95
N VAL A 197 12.38 -22.62 10.79
CA VAL A 197 11.18 -21.97 11.28
C VAL A 197 10.50 -21.25 10.11
N ARG A 198 9.18 -21.32 10.04
CA ARG A 198 8.39 -20.57 9.05
C ARG A 198 8.01 -19.23 9.65
N LEU A 199 8.48 -18.14 9.01
CA LEU A 199 8.25 -16.77 9.48
C LEU A 199 7.18 -16.11 8.59
N TYR A 200 6.31 -15.30 9.17
CA TYR A 200 5.26 -14.55 8.46
C TYR A 200 5.66 -13.10 8.21
N SER A 201 6.01 -12.40 9.27
CA SER A 201 6.39 -10.99 9.24
C SER A 201 7.16 -10.60 10.50
N TRP A 202 7.76 -9.45 10.48
CA TRP A 202 8.39 -8.82 11.64
C TRP A 202 8.16 -7.32 11.63
N SER A 203 8.35 -6.65 12.75
CA SER A 203 8.10 -5.22 12.88
C SER A 203 9.04 -4.58 13.86
N THR A 204 9.45 -3.35 13.57
CA THR A 204 10.16 -2.49 14.51
C THR A 204 9.29 -1.27 14.81
N VAL A 205 9.02 -1.06 16.09
CA VAL A 205 8.07 -0.07 16.60
C VAL A 205 8.72 0.74 17.72
N ARG A 206 8.46 2.04 17.76
CA ARG A 206 8.83 2.91 18.86
C ARG A 206 7.62 3.13 19.76
N THR A 207 7.60 2.48 20.91
CA THR A 207 6.46 2.51 21.85
C THR A 207 6.49 3.71 22.78
N THR A 208 7.60 4.44 22.82
CA THR A 208 7.77 5.64 23.63
C THR A 208 7.60 6.90 22.80
N GLY A 209 6.84 7.88 23.30
CA GLY A 209 6.68 9.19 22.68
C GLY A 209 5.64 9.27 21.55
N GLY A 210 4.78 8.28 21.40
CA GLY A 210 3.72 8.31 20.38
C GLY A 210 4.28 8.12 18.95
N GLY A 211 3.94 9.02 18.01
CA GLY A 211 4.40 8.96 16.62
C GLY A 211 3.51 8.10 15.72
N VAL A 212 3.97 7.87 14.49
CA VAL A 212 3.23 7.13 13.46
C VAL A 212 4.14 6.10 12.80
N THR A 213 3.60 4.88 12.56
CA THR A 213 4.19 3.90 11.63
C THR A 213 3.35 3.82 10.36
N VAL A 214 3.98 3.56 9.23
CA VAL A 214 3.29 3.21 7.97
C VAL A 214 3.98 1.99 7.37
N SER A 215 3.25 0.88 7.32
CA SER A 215 3.72 -0.41 6.81
C SER A 215 3.16 -0.67 5.43
N ASN A 216 4.01 -1.01 4.47
CA ASN A 216 3.59 -1.39 3.12
C ASN A 216 3.59 -2.93 2.97
N LEU A 217 2.43 -3.49 2.77
CA LEU A 217 2.21 -4.94 2.65
C LEU A 217 1.57 -5.28 1.30
N GLY A 218 2.01 -4.58 0.25
CA GLY A 218 1.57 -4.81 -1.12
C GLY A 218 2.20 -6.06 -1.73
N VAL A 219 1.45 -6.70 -2.61
CA VAL A 219 1.86 -7.91 -3.33
C VAL A 219 1.67 -7.71 -4.83
N ILE A 220 2.76 -7.80 -5.60
CA ILE A 220 2.72 -7.62 -7.06
C ILE A 220 1.72 -8.58 -7.70
N GLY A 221 0.80 -8.06 -8.51
CA GLY A 221 -0.25 -8.81 -9.20
C GLY A 221 -1.40 -9.26 -8.31
N ALA A 222 -1.49 -8.76 -7.06
CA ALA A 222 -2.57 -9.12 -6.16
C ALA A 222 -3.90 -8.44 -6.54
N THR A 223 -4.97 -9.19 -6.37
CA THR A 223 -6.35 -8.72 -6.35
C THR A 223 -6.87 -8.76 -4.92
N VAL A 224 -8.06 -8.22 -4.69
CA VAL A 224 -8.70 -8.28 -3.36
C VAL A 224 -8.91 -9.71 -2.87
N ASP A 225 -9.04 -10.67 -3.77
CA ASP A 225 -9.16 -12.10 -3.44
C ASP A 225 -7.97 -12.61 -2.63
N THR A 226 -6.80 -12.02 -2.80
CA THR A 226 -5.61 -12.40 -2.02
C THR A 226 -5.76 -12.16 -0.52
N LEU A 227 -6.63 -11.24 -0.09
CA LEU A 227 -6.99 -11.09 1.32
C LEU A 227 -7.88 -12.23 1.81
N LEU A 228 -8.80 -12.68 0.98
CA LEU A 228 -9.77 -13.73 1.32
C LEU A 228 -9.12 -15.12 1.39
N THR A 229 -8.01 -15.31 0.68
CA THR A 229 -7.27 -16.59 0.64
C THR A 229 -6.16 -16.68 1.69
N ARG A 230 -5.89 -15.61 2.45
CA ARG A 230 -4.92 -15.62 3.56
C ARG A 230 -5.44 -16.44 4.73
N ASP A 231 -4.51 -17.01 5.48
CA ASP A 231 -4.84 -17.78 6.69
C ASP A 231 -5.44 -16.86 7.77
N ARG A 232 -6.71 -17.13 8.15
CA ARG A 232 -7.46 -16.27 9.07
C ARG A 232 -6.85 -16.25 10.48
N GLU A 233 -6.26 -17.35 10.94
CA GLU A 233 -5.61 -17.41 12.25
C GLU A 233 -4.31 -16.63 12.25
N VAL A 234 -3.54 -16.70 11.16
CA VAL A 234 -2.32 -15.90 11.00
C VAL A 234 -2.68 -14.41 10.94
N LEU A 235 -3.69 -14.02 10.14
CA LEU A 235 -4.17 -12.64 10.11
C LEU A 235 -4.57 -12.13 11.49
N ARG A 236 -5.33 -12.94 12.26
CA ARG A 236 -5.76 -12.59 13.61
C ARG A 236 -4.57 -12.37 14.54
N ALA A 237 -3.59 -13.28 14.53
CA ALA A 237 -2.41 -13.19 15.37
C ALA A 237 -1.56 -11.94 15.05
N GLU A 238 -1.33 -11.67 13.77
CA GLU A 238 -0.56 -10.51 13.34
C GLU A 238 -1.30 -9.19 13.62
N LEU A 239 -2.61 -9.10 13.34
CA LEU A 239 -3.40 -7.91 13.64
C LEU A 239 -3.48 -7.62 15.15
N ALA A 240 -3.57 -8.67 15.98
CA ALA A 240 -3.52 -8.53 17.43
C ALA A 240 -2.14 -8.04 17.92
N ALA A 241 -1.05 -8.50 17.30
CA ALA A 241 0.31 -8.10 17.66
C ALA A 241 0.65 -6.68 17.17
N TYR A 242 0.27 -6.32 15.95
CA TYR A 242 0.59 -5.02 15.34
C TYR A 242 -0.39 -3.91 15.69
N ARG A 243 -1.58 -4.25 16.13
CA ARG A 243 -2.61 -3.30 16.62
C ARG A 243 -2.79 -2.09 15.71
N PRO A 244 -3.22 -2.26 14.44
CA PRO A 244 -3.42 -1.14 13.54
C PRO A 244 -4.53 -0.21 14.04
N ASP A 245 -4.35 1.10 13.81
CA ASP A 245 -5.37 2.13 14.03
C ASP A 245 -6.05 2.51 12.72
N LEU A 246 -5.33 2.33 11.61
CA LEU A 246 -5.84 2.52 10.25
C LEU A 246 -5.32 1.40 9.33
N ILE A 247 -6.23 0.80 8.56
CA ILE A 247 -5.87 -0.12 7.48
C ILE A 247 -6.32 0.50 6.16
N ILE A 248 -5.36 0.70 5.26
CA ILE A 248 -5.61 1.19 3.89
C ILE A 248 -5.68 -0.02 2.97
N VAL A 249 -6.80 -0.18 2.26
CA VAL A 249 -7.08 -1.27 1.31
C VAL A 249 -6.95 -0.72 -0.10
N ALA A 250 -5.83 -1.02 -0.78
CA ALA A 250 -5.41 -0.42 -2.05
C ALA A 250 -5.28 -1.50 -3.14
N PHE A 251 -6.42 -2.09 -3.52
CA PHE A 251 -6.56 -3.03 -4.64
C PHE A 251 -7.49 -2.45 -5.70
N GLY A 252 -7.54 -3.07 -6.86
CA GLY A 252 -8.47 -2.71 -7.93
C GLY A 252 -7.80 -2.52 -9.28
N THR A 253 -6.49 -2.27 -9.33
CA THR A 253 -5.79 -2.10 -10.60
C THR A 253 -5.81 -3.39 -11.41
N ASN A 254 -5.43 -4.52 -10.82
CA ASN A 254 -5.40 -5.80 -11.54
C ASN A 254 -6.79 -6.23 -11.99
N GLU A 255 -7.80 -6.03 -11.14
CA GLU A 255 -9.21 -6.29 -11.49
C GLU A 255 -9.66 -5.35 -12.63
N GLY A 256 -9.23 -4.09 -12.62
CA GLY A 256 -9.54 -3.12 -13.67
C GLY A 256 -8.98 -3.51 -15.06
N PHE A 257 -7.94 -4.34 -15.11
CA PHE A 257 -7.36 -4.89 -16.33
C PHE A 257 -8.00 -6.21 -16.78
N GLU A 258 -8.86 -6.81 -15.94
CA GLU A 258 -9.57 -8.03 -16.29
C GLU A 258 -10.68 -7.74 -17.30
N ARG A 259 -10.59 -8.38 -18.48
CA ARG A 259 -11.48 -8.08 -19.62
C ARG A 259 -12.95 -8.37 -19.34
N ASP A 260 -13.20 -9.53 -18.77
CA ASP A 260 -14.56 -10.06 -18.59
C ASP A 260 -14.88 -10.15 -17.08
N LEU A 261 -14.47 -9.13 -16.31
CA LEU A 261 -14.69 -9.07 -14.88
C LEU A 261 -16.19 -9.11 -14.56
N ASP A 262 -16.61 -10.14 -13.83
CA ASP A 262 -17.94 -10.18 -13.24
C ASP A 262 -18.03 -9.15 -12.10
N MET A 263 -18.62 -8.01 -12.39
CA MET A 263 -18.74 -6.89 -11.45
C MET A 263 -19.60 -7.21 -10.23
N VAL A 264 -20.56 -8.13 -10.34
CA VAL A 264 -21.39 -8.54 -9.19
C VAL A 264 -20.58 -9.42 -8.26
N ALA A 265 -19.90 -10.42 -8.79
CA ALA A 265 -19.00 -11.27 -8.02
C ALA A 265 -17.83 -10.47 -7.44
N TYR A 266 -17.25 -9.53 -8.16
CA TYR A 266 -16.21 -8.63 -7.67
C TYR A 266 -16.71 -7.82 -6.46
N ALA A 267 -17.86 -7.17 -6.59
CA ALA A 267 -18.43 -6.35 -5.53
C ALA A 267 -18.66 -7.17 -4.24
N ASP A 268 -19.16 -8.41 -4.36
CA ASP A 268 -19.31 -9.33 -3.23
C ASP A 268 -17.96 -9.67 -2.57
N ARG A 269 -16.94 -10.01 -3.37
CA ARG A 269 -15.59 -10.31 -2.85
C ARG A 269 -14.97 -9.10 -2.14
N TYR A 270 -15.08 -7.91 -2.72
CA TYR A 270 -14.57 -6.69 -2.11
C TYR A 270 -15.28 -6.39 -0.78
N ALA A 271 -16.61 -6.53 -0.76
CA ALA A 271 -17.41 -6.35 0.44
C ALA A 271 -17.01 -7.34 1.55
N ARG A 272 -16.79 -8.63 1.21
CA ARG A 272 -16.32 -9.65 2.17
C ARG A 272 -14.92 -9.35 2.69
N ALA A 273 -14.02 -8.84 1.86
CA ALA A 273 -12.67 -8.46 2.28
C ALA A 273 -12.71 -7.32 3.32
N LEU A 274 -13.53 -6.29 3.11
CA LEU A 274 -13.70 -5.23 4.11
C LEU A 274 -14.29 -5.77 5.41
N THR A 275 -15.33 -6.63 5.33
CA THR A 275 -15.92 -7.28 6.52
C THR A 275 -14.88 -8.11 7.29
N LEU A 276 -14.06 -8.89 6.58
CA LEU A 276 -12.98 -9.68 7.20
C LEU A 276 -12.04 -8.80 8.03
N LEU A 277 -11.64 -7.65 7.49
CA LEU A 277 -10.75 -6.72 8.20
C LEU A 277 -11.45 -6.04 9.38
N GLN A 278 -12.72 -5.66 9.24
CA GLN A 278 -13.54 -5.11 10.34
C GLN A 278 -13.69 -6.12 11.48
N ASP A 279 -13.92 -7.40 11.17
CA ASP A 279 -14.04 -8.47 12.16
C ASP A 279 -12.72 -8.76 12.89
N LEU A 280 -11.60 -8.79 12.14
CA LEU A 280 -10.30 -9.14 12.71
C LEU A 280 -9.59 -7.97 13.40
N ALA A 281 -9.90 -6.74 13.02
CA ALA A 281 -9.34 -5.52 13.60
C ALA A 281 -10.43 -4.49 13.94
N PRO A 282 -11.38 -4.80 14.85
CA PRO A 282 -12.52 -3.92 15.14
C PRO A 282 -12.11 -2.57 15.75
N GLY A 283 -10.86 -2.44 16.18
CA GLY A 283 -10.25 -1.21 16.67
C GLY A 283 -9.74 -0.27 15.57
N ALA A 284 -9.50 -0.77 14.36
CA ALA A 284 -8.96 -0.01 13.26
C ALA A 284 -10.06 0.67 12.44
N ALA A 285 -9.80 1.90 11.99
CA ALA A 285 -10.56 2.48 10.89
C ALA A 285 -10.09 1.85 9.57
N LEU A 286 -10.98 1.80 8.56
CA LEU A 286 -10.62 1.39 7.22
C LEU A 286 -10.67 2.57 6.25
N LEU A 287 -9.72 2.61 5.32
CA LEU A 287 -9.71 3.47 4.15
C LEU A 287 -9.59 2.61 2.89
N ALA A 288 -10.59 2.63 2.04
CA ALA A 288 -10.51 2.08 0.70
C ALA A 288 -9.81 3.11 -0.21
N ALA A 289 -8.63 2.79 -0.73
CA ALA A 289 -8.01 3.57 -1.79
C ALA A 289 -8.40 2.97 -3.14
N GLY A 290 -9.18 3.71 -3.92
CA GLY A 290 -9.59 3.29 -5.27
C GLY A 290 -8.36 3.10 -6.17
N PRO A 291 -8.42 2.28 -7.23
CA PRO A 291 -7.29 2.14 -8.14
C PRO A 291 -6.95 3.49 -8.78
N PRO A 292 -5.64 3.79 -8.98
CA PRO A 292 -5.22 4.98 -9.72
C PRO A 292 -5.70 4.92 -11.17
N ASP A 293 -5.56 6.03 -11.88
CA ASP A 293 -5.63 5.97 -13.33
C ASP A 293 -4.48 5.12 -13.88
N ALA A 294 -4.80 4.35 -14.90
CA ALA A 294 -3.87 3.53 -15.65
C ALA A 294 -4.32 3.42 -17.09
N ALA A 295 -3.39 3.16 -18.00
CA ALA A 295 -3.72 2.98 -19.39
C ALA A 295 -3.16 1.66 -19.94
N THR A 296 -3.80 1.17 -20.98
CA THR A 296 -3.41 0.00 -21.77
C THR A 296 -3.41 0.33 -23.24
N VAL A 297 -2.71 -0.49 -24.00
CA VAL A 297 -2.69 -0.48 -25.47
C VAL A 297 -2.66 -1.90 -25.96
N ARG A 298 -3.12 -2.16 -27.18
CA ARG A 298 -2.97 -3.47 -27.80
C ARG A 298 -1.56 -3.60 -28.39
N PRO A 299 -0.70 -4.45 -27.81
CA PRO A 299 0.70 -4.61 -28.26
C PRO A 299 0.80 -5.08 -29.72
N ASP A 300 -0.17 -5.92 -30.17
CA ASP A 300 -0.23 -6.45 -31.54
C ASP A 300 -0.78 -5.43 -32.55
N LEU A 301 -1.26 -4.29 -32.09
CA LEU A 301 -1.74 -3.17 -32.90
C LEU A 301 -0.84 -1.95 -32.75
N TYR A 302 -0.02 -1.90 -31.70
CA TYR A 302 0.92 -0.83 -31.47
C TYR A 302 1.98 -0.89 -32.58
N ASN A 303 2.07 0.13 -33.39
CA ASN A 303 3.09 0.27 -34.41
C ASN A 303 4.16 1.21 -33.86
N ASP A 304 5.45 0.80 -33.94
CA ASP A 304 6.59 1.65 -33.56
C ASP A 304 6.74 2.88 -34.48
N ASP A 305 6.00 2.94 -35.58
CA ASP A 305 5.88 4.13 -36.38
C ASP A 305 5.18 5.21 -35.52
N LYS A 306 5.97 6.16 -35.09
CA LYS A 306 5.62 7.27 -34.20
C LYS A 306 4.61 8.24 -34.85
N ASP A 307 3.40 7.75 -35.08
CA ASP A 307 2.26 8.63 -35.35
C ASP A 307 1.90 9.30 -34.03
N GLU A 308 2.27 10.57 -33.87
CA GLU A 308 2.01 11.37 -32.66
C GLU A 308 0.53 11.32 -32.24
N GLU A 309 -0.38 11.10 -33.21
CA GLU A 309 -1.83 10.96 -32.96
C GLU A 309 -2.17 9.71 -32.14
N PHE A 310 -1.40 8.63 -32.24
CA PHE A 310 -1.63 7.36 -31.53
C PHE A 310 -0.88 7.27 -30.19
N ASP A 311 0.04 8.19 -29.93
CA ASP A 311 0.83 8.20 -28.71
C ASP A 311 0.12 8.89 -27.52
N ILE A 312 -1.01 9.54 -27.74
CA ILE A 312 -1.78 10.25 -26.72
C ILE A 312 -2.86 9.34 -26.13
N CYS A 313 -2.95 9.30 -24.79
CA CYS A 313 -4.04 8.60 -24.13
C CYS A 313 -5.38 9.32 -24.33
N ARG A 314 -6.42 8.55 -24.71
CA ARG A 314 -7.81 9.01 -24.77
C ARG A 314 -8.73 7.96 -24.15
N PRO A 315 -9.59 8.34 -23.20
CA PRO A 315 -10.60 7.43 -22.67
C PRO A 315 -11.49 6.90 -23.79
N LEU A 316 -11.91 5.64 -23.67
CA LEU A 316 -12.97 5.09 -24.52
C LEU A 316 -14.31 5.75 -24.15
N ASN A 317 -15.12 6.04 -25.15
CA ASN A 317 -16.48 6.52 -24.92
C ASN A 317 -17.43 5.35 -24.59
N ALA A 318 -18.70 5.65 -24.23
CA ALA A 318 -19.67 4.63 -23.82
C ALA A 318 -19.92 3.57 -24.90
N ASP A 319 -19.99 3.96 -26.18
CA ASP A 319 -20.23 3.03 -27.30
C ASP A 319 -18.98 2.16 -27.54
N GLU A 320 -17.78 2.71 -27.44
CA GLU A 320 -16.51 2.00 -27.53
C GLU A 320 -16.38 0.97 -26.38
N ILE A 321 -16.76 1.34 -25.16
CA ILE A 321 -16.78 0.42 -24.00
C ILE A 321 -17.81 -0.69 -24.22
N ALA A 322 -19.03 -0.37 -24.63
CA ALA A 322 -20.09 -1.36 -24.89
C ALA A 322 -19.69 -2.35 -25.99
N ASN A 323 -18.90 -1.92 -26.97
CA ASN A 323 -18.45 -2.73 -28.10
C ASN A 323 -17.01 -3.23 -27.96
N TYR A 324 -16.38 -3.11 -26.79
CA TYR A 324 -14.95 -3.34 -26.60
C TYR A 324 -14.48 -4.73 -27.07
N ASN A 325 -15.21 -5.79 -26.71
CA ASN A 325 -14.87 -7.14 -27.13
C ASN A 325 -14.95 -7.33 -28.66
N ALA A 326 -15.94 -6.71 -29.33
CA ALA A 326 -16.03 -6.71 -30.77
C ALA A 326 -14.91 -5.90 -31.43
N MET A 327 -14.52 -4.77 -30.84
CA MET A 327 -13.36 -3.96 -31.29
C MET A 327 -12.05 -4.77 -31.16
N LEU A 328 -11.86 -5.48 -30.05
CA LEU A 328 -10.72 -6.38 -29.87
C LEU A 328 -10.68 -7.47 -30.95
N ALA A 329 -11.82 -8.11 -31.23
CA ALA A 329 -11.91 -9.21 -32.20
C ALA A 329 -11.58 -8.76 -33.64
N ARG A 330 -12.03 -7.55 -34.04
CA ARG A 330 -11.75 -6.99 -35.37
C ARG A 330 -10.46 -6.17 -35.46
N LYS A 331 -9.67 -6.11 -34.36
CA LYS A 331 -8.43 -5.32 -34.28
C LYS A 331 -8.65 -3.84 -34.61
N ASP A 332 -9.64 -3.24 -33.99
CA ASP A 332 -10.06 -1.87 -34.28
C ASP A 332 -8.90 -0.88 -34.11
N PRO A 333 -8.62 0.00 -35.09
CA PRO A 333 -7.55 0.99 -35.00
C PRO A 333 -7.60 1.92 -33.79
N ILE A 334 -8.80 2.18 -33.24
CA ILE A 334 -8.98 2.98 -32.03
C ILE A 334 -8.15 2.42 -30.86
N LEU A 335 -7.97 1.11 -30.79
CA LEU A 335 -7.21 0.45 -29.72
C LEU A 335 -5.68 0.48 -29.93
N ARG A 336 -5.18 1.15 -30.94
CA ARG A 336 -3.72 1.37 -31.16
C ARG A 336 -3.14 2.46 -30.25
N ARG A 337 -3.97 3.36 -29.75
CA ARG A 337 -3.58 4.40 -28.78
C ARG A 337 -3.70 3.89 -27.35
N TRP A 338 -3.15 4.65 -26.41
CA TRP A 338 -3.38 4.43 -24.98
C TRP A 338 -4.83 4.78 -24.61
N TYR A 339 -5.44 3.97 -23.75
CA TYR A 339 -6.79 4.18 -23.20
C TYR A 339 -6.91 3.51 -21.81
N ALA A 340 -7.77 4.07 -20.94
CA ALA A 340 -8.05 3.47 -19.65
C ALA A 340 -8.78 2.12 -19.83
N PRO A 341 -8.37 1.04 -19.14
CA PRO A 341 -9.06 -0.25 -19.21
C PRO A 341 -10.55 -0.11 -18.88
N PRO A 342 -11.47 -0.72 -19.66
CA PRO A 342 -12.92 -0.51 -19.47
C PRO A 342 -13.46 -0.86 -18.09
N ALA A 343 -12.86 -1.85 -17.39
CA ALA A 343 -13.32 -2.26 -16.07
C ALA A 343 -12.78 -1.36 -14.94
N LEU A 344 -11.76 -0.52 -15.17
CA LEU A 344 -11.10 0.25 -14.12
C LEU A 344 -12.04 1.25 -13.43
N GLY A 345 -12.80 2.01 -14.21
CA GLY A 345 -13.83 2.93 -13.70
C GLY A 345 -14.96 2.23 -12.92
N PRO A 346 -15.60 1.20 -13.49
CA PRO A 346 -16.58 0.36 -12.78
C PRO A 346 -16.07 -0.24 -11.47
N VAL A 347 -14.81 -0.73 -11.43
CA VAL A 347 -14.15 -1.24 -10.21
C VAL A 347 -14.09 -0.16 -9.14
N ARG A 348 -13.59 1.02 -9.49
CA ARG A 348 -13.47 2.17 -8.57
C ARG A 348 -14.83 2.60 -8.03
N GLU A 349 -15.83 2.70 -8.90
CA GLU A 349 -17.20 3.07 -8.50
C GLU A 349 -17.84 2.02 -7.58
N ALA A 350 -17.63 0.73 -7.84
CA ALA A 350 -18.07 -0.35 -6.95
C ALA A 350 -17.42 -0.23 -5.57
N GLN A 351 -16.11 0.00 -5.52
CA GLN A 351 -15.38 0.20 -4.25
C GLN A 351 -15.92 1.40 -3.48
N ARG A 352 -16.14 2.53 -4.13
CA ARG A 352 -16.69 3.74 -3.50
C ARG A 352 -18.06 3.48 -2.86
N ARG A 353 -18.98 2.85 -3.62
CA ARG A 353 -20.31 2.51 -3.11
C ARG A 353 -20.28 1.54 -1.94
N ILE A 354 -19.41 0.51 -2.03
CA ILE A 354 -19.28 -0.49 -0.96
C ILE A 354 -18.65 0.13 0.29
N ALA A 355 -17.65 0.97 0.14
CA ALA A 355 -17.02 1.70 1.24
C ALA A 355 -18.08 2.56 1.97
N ALA A 356 -18.85 3.37 1.25
CA ALA A 356 -19.91 4.19 1.82
C ALA A 356 -20.96 3.34 2.57
N ALA A 357 -21.43 2.25 1.96
CA ALA A 357 -22.40 1.35 2.57
C ALA A 357 -21.90 0.65 3.85
N ARG A 358 -20.59 0.60 4.08
CA ARG A 358 -19.95 -0.04 5.24
C ARG A 358 -19.34 0.93 6.25
N GLY A 359 -19.56 2.24 6.08
CA GLY A 359 -18.94 3.25 6.94
C GLY A 359 -17.41 3.23 6.84
N VAL A 360 -16.87 3.02 5.65
CA VAL A 360 -15.45 3.02 5.33
C VAL A 360 -15.14 4.30 4.55
N ALA A 361 -14.04 4.99 4.87
CA ALA A 361 -13.57 6.12 4.09
C ALA A 361 -13.10 5.65 2.71
N PHE A 362 -13.25 6.51 1.70
CA PHE A 362 -12.79 6.20 0.35
C PHE A 362 -11.89 7.32 -0.18
N TRP A 363 -10.71 6.97 -0.66
CA TRP A 363 -9.81 7.91 -1.33
C TRP A 363 -9.85 7.67 -2.84
N ASP A 364 -10.33 8.68 -3.57
CA ASP A 364 -10.42 8.64 -5.03
C ASP A 364 -9.07 9.02 -5.65
N TRP A 365 -8.24 8.01 -5.81
CA TRP A 365 -6.88 8.19 -6.28
C TRP A 365 -6.84 8.74 -7.71
N GLU A 366 -7.68 8.21 -8.63
CA GLU A 366 -7.76 8.71 -10.00
C GLU A 366 -8.20 10.18 -10.06
N ALA A 367 -9.23 10.55 -9.31
CA ALA A 367 -9.66 11.96 -9.23
C ALA A 367 -8.53 12.86 -8.72
N ARG A 368 -7.72 12.36 -7.77
CA ARG A 368 -6.55 13.07 -7.25
C ARG A 368 -5.46 13.24 -8.29
N MET A 369 -5.34 12.34 -9.25
CA MET A 369 -4.41 12.42 -10.39
C MET A 369 -4.88 13.37 -11.49
N GLY A 370 -6.16 13.69 -11.57
CA GLY A 370 -6.74 14.54 -12.60
C GLY A 370 -7.72 13.81 -13.54
N GLY A 371 -8.12 12.58 -13.19
CA GLY A 371 -9.10 11.79 -13.94
C GLY A 371 -8.49 10.85 -14.98
N PRO A 372 -9.32 10.28 -15.87
CA PRO A 372 -8.90 9.30 -16.86
C PRO A 372 -7.80 9.83 -17.79
N CYS A 373 -6.84 8.97 -18.12
CA CYS A 373 -5.64 9.28 -18.91
C CYS A 373 -4.64 10.27 -18.27
N SER A 374 -4.80 10.62 -16.99
CA SER A 374 -3.81 11.43 -16.27
C SER A 374 -2.45 10.74 -16.16
N ILE A 375 -2.40 9.41 -16.15
CA ILE A 375 -1.15 8.63 -16.12
C ILE A 375 -0.23 8.93 -17.30
N ASP A 376 -0.80 9.24 -18.48
CA ASP A 376 -0.04 9.65 -19.66
C ASP A 376 0.68 10.99 -19.45
N GLY A 377 0.02 11.95 -18.78
CA GLY A 377 0.63 13.19 -18.34
C GLY A 377 1.82 12.95 -17.40
N PHE A 378 1.66 12.06 -16.43
CA PHE A 378 2.73 11.66 -15.50
C PHE A 378 3.92 11.03 -16.21
N TRP A 379 3.69 10.24 -17.27
CA TRP A 379 4.76 9.65 -18.05
C TRP A 379 5.50 10.69 -18.90
N ARG A 380 4.82 11.75 -19.38
CA ARG A 380 5.40 12.81 -20.23
C ARG A 380 6.18 13.86 -19.44
N GLU A 381 6.07 13.88 -18.13
CA GLU A 381 6.84 14.81 -17.30
C GLU A 381 8.35 14.57 -17.34
N ASP A 382 9.13 15.61 -17.05
CA ASP A 382 10.57 15.51 -16.85
C ASP A 382 10.93 16.12 -15.46
N PRO A 383 11.41 15.33 -14.50
CA PRO A 383 11.54 13.87 -14.53
C PRO A 383 10.18 13.12 -14.53
N ARG A 384 10.12 12.01 -15.23
CA ARG A 384 8.89 11.19 -15.36
C ARG A 384 8.35 10.75 -14.00
N ALA A 385 7.05 10.95 -13.80
CA ALA A 385 6.34 10.50 -12.59
C ALA A 385 5.70 9.11 -12.78
N ALA A 386 5.42 8.67 -14.00
CA ALA A 386 4.99 7.30 -14.31
C ALA A 386 6.04 6.55 -15.15
N ARG A 387 5.93 5.21 -15.15
CA ARG A 387 6.74 4.33 -16.01
C ARG A 387 6.11 4.24 -17.40
N GLY A 388 6.88 3.76 -18.40
CA GLY A 388 6.42 3.59 -19.79
C GLY A 388 5.35 2.52 -19.98
N ASP A 389 5.00 1.75 -18.95
CA ASP A 389 3.86 0.84 -18.96
C ASP A 389 2.51 1.53 -18.72
N HIS A 390 2.51 2.82 -18.42
CA HIS A 390 1.34 3.64 -18.10
C HIS A 390 0.46 3.05 -16.99
N VAL A 391 1.07 2.31 -16.05
CA VAL A 391 0.43 1.71 -14.88
C VAL A 391 1.18 2.10 -13.62
N HIS A 392 2.49 1.87 -13.59
CA HIS A 392 3.29 2.02 -12.38
C HIS A 392 3.96 3.39 -12.30
N PHE A 393 4.12 3.86 -11.07
CA PHE A 393 4.80 5.12 -10.79
C PHE A 393 6.31 4.94 -10.66
N THR A 394 7.05 5.98 -11.02
CA THR A 394 8.45 6.15 -10.63
C THR A 394 8.53 6.57 -9.17
N ARG A 395 9.75 6.75 -8.65
CA ARG A 395 9.93 7.34 -7.31
C ARG A 395 9.30 8.73 -7.21
N VAL A 396 9.45 9.56 -8.26
CA VAL A 396 8.88 10.92 -8.33
C VAL A 396 7.36 10.88 -8.20
N GLY A 397 6.69 10.02 -8.98
CA GLY A 397 5.24 9.84 -8.88
C GLY A 397 4.80 9.29 -7.53
N GLY A 398 5.53 8.28 -7.02
CA GLY A 398 5.25 7.71 -5.71
C GLY A 398 5.37 8.73 -4.56
N ASP A 399 6.40 9.59 -4.61
CA ASP A 399 6.57 10.68 -3.64
C ASP A 399 5.41 11.67 -3.69
N ARG A 400 4.96 12.04 -4.89
CA ARG A 400 3.82 12.93 -5.11
C ARG A 400 2.53 12.34 -4.53
N ILE A 401 2.23 11.09 -4.88
CA ILE A 401 1.00 10.40 -4.46
C ILE A 401 0.98 10.18 -2.95
N GLY A 402 2.08 9.72 -2.36
CA GLY A 402 2.20 9.57 -0.91
C GLY A 402 2.03 10.90 -0.18
N GLY A 403 2.56 11.99 -0.74
CA GLY A 403 2.37 13.34 -0.23
C GLY A 403 0.92 13.83 -0.34
N TRP A 404 0.20 13.48 -1.42
CA TRP A 404 -1.23 13.80 -1.55
C TRP A 404 -2.07 13.06 -0.52
N LEU A 405 -1.88 11.74 -0.39
CA LEU A 405 -2.58 10.93 0.59
C LEU A 405 -2.30 11.42 2.03
N ALA A 406 -1.05 11.82 2.31
CA ALA A 406 -0.70 12.40 3.60
C ALA A 406 -1.49 13.68 3.90
N ARG A 407 -1.58 14.62 2.95
CA ARG A 407 -2.35 15.86 3.12
C ARG A 407 -3.83 15.59 3.33
N ASP A 408 -4.42 14.70 2.53
CA ASP A 408 -5.83 14.36 2.63
C ASP A 408 -6.15 13.71 3.99
N LEU A 409 -5.30 12.79 4.48
CA LEU A 409 -5.42 12.20 5.81
C LEU A 409 -5.20 13.21 6.93
N GLN A 410 -4.19 14.06 6.84
CA GLN A 410 -3.93 15.13 7.82
C GLN A 410 -5.13 16.05 7.95
N SER A 411 -5.72 16.46 6.83
CA SER A 411 -6.93 17.29 6.81
C SER A 411 -8.10 16.61 7.54
N ALA A 412 -8.30 15.31 7.30
CA ALA A 412 -9.34 14.54 7.99
C ALA A 412 -9.05 14.38 9.49
N PHE A 413 -7.80 14.13 9.86
CA PHE A 413 -7.40 13.94 11.26
C PHE A 413 -7.43 15.25 12.07
N ASP A 414 -7.18 16.38 11.44
CA ASP A 414 -7.22 17.70 12.09
C ASP A 414 -8.65 18.27 12.19
N GLY A 415 -9.66 17.57 11.65
CA GLY A 415 -11.05 18.01 11.66
C GLY A 415 -11.32 19.22 10.74
N THR A 416 -10.37 19.60 9.89
CA THR A 416 -10.57 20.57 8.82
C THR A 416 -11.31 19.87 7.67
N ALA A 417 -12.64 19.76 7.80
CA ALA A 417 -13.46 19.20 6.75
C ALA A 417 -13.32 20.04 5.48
N VAL A 418 -12.58 19.52 4.50
CA VAL A 418 -12.63 20.04 3.14
C VAL A 418 -14.00 19.63 2.58
N VAL A 419 -14.86 20.63 2.35
CA VAL A 419 -16.19 20.43 1.74
C VAL A 419 -16.04 19.66 0.44
N PRO A 420 -16.76 18.54 0.23
CA PRO A 420 -16.70 17.80 -1.03
C PRO A 420 -17.14 18.70 -2.19
N PRO A 421 -16.56 18.57 -3.38
CA PRO A 421 -17.04 19.29 -4.55
C PRO A 421 -18.42 18.73 -4.94
N GLY A 422 -19.46 19.58 -4.88
CA GLY A 422 -20.78 19.23 -5.43
C GLY A 422 -21.96 19.22 -4.47
N ALA A 423 -21.95 20.03 -3.41
CA ALA A 423 -23.13 20.33 -2.63
C ALA A 423 -23.55 21.79 -2.86
N ASP A 424 -23.92 22.12 -4.14
CA ASP A 424 -24.71 23.28 -4.50
C ASP A 424 -25.78 22.84 -5.50
#